data_28093873cdb034c1506dd57dd12ffbc1
#
_entry.id   28093873cdb034c1506dd57dd12ffbc1
#
_cell.length_a   1.000
_cell.length_b   1.000
_cell.length_c   1.000
_cell.angle_alpha   90.00
_cell.angle_beta   90.00
_cell.angle_gamma   90.00
#
_symmetry.space_group_name_H-M   'P 1'
#
loop_
_entity.id
_entity.type
_entity.pdbx_description
1 polymer ?
#
loop_
_entity_poly.entity_id
_entity_poly.type
_entity_poly.pdbx_seq_one_letter_code
_entity_poly.pdbx_strand_id
1 'polypeptide(L)'
;MLRRAPRTARDILLVADMEIDLLKRRVRRGDNCIELTAQEFALLQLLAEREGEVLTRTFIISQIWDMNFDSDTNVVDAAIMRLRAKVDNSYDKKLIHTIRGMGYVLEDRS
;
A
#
# COMPACT_ATOMS: atom_id res chain seq x y z
N MET A 1 -21.97 23.09 8.35
CA MET A 1 -21.69 22.77 8.12
C MET A 1 -21.58 22.37 7.71
N LEU A 2 -21.28 22.14 7.81
CA LEU A 2 -20.98 21.59 7.56
C LEU A 2 -20.27 21.30 7.39
N ARG A 3 -20.23 21.16 7.49
CA ARG A 3 -19.61 20.72 7.44
C ARG A 3 -19.13 19.99 6.67
N ARG A 4 -19.14 20.24 5.91
CA ARG A 4 -18.61 19.46 5.20
C ARG A 4 -18.15 18.34 5.85
N ALA A 5 -18.40 17.25 5.30
CA ALA A 5 -17.70 16.20 5.96
C ALA A 5 -16.23 16.40 5.73
N PRO A 6 -15.51 16.61 6.78
CA PRO A 6 -14.08 16.75 6.59
C PRO A 6 -13.51 15.46 6.05
N ARG A 7 -12.39 15.57 5.38
CA ARG A 7 -11.65 14.42 4.98
C ARG A 7 -11.23 13.73 6.25
N THR A 8 -11.72 12.57 6.46
CA THR A 8 -11.48 11.85 7.71
C THR A 8 -10.41 10.80 7.50
N ALA A 9 -10.06 10.13 8.58
CA ALA A 9 -9.11 9.04 8.49
C ALA A 9 -9.61 7.93 7.57
N ARG A 10 -10.92 7.87 7.30
CA ARG A 10 -11.43 6.87 6.39
C ARG A 10 -11.15 7.21 4.94
N ASP A 11 -11.01 8.50 4.66
CA ASP A 11 -10.75 8.95 3.29
C ASP A 11 -9.27 9.09 3.01
N ILE A 12 -8.49 9.32 4.04
CA ILE A 12 -7.05 9.53 3.90
C ILE A 12 -6.34 8.66 4.91
N LEU A 13 -5.41 7.87 4.40
CA LEU A 13 -4.58 7.03 5.27
C LEU A 13 -3.21 7.69 5.37
N LEU A 14 -2.70 7.78 6.59
CA LEU A 14 -1.40 8.37 6.84
C LEU A 14 -0.47 7.35 7.45
N VAL A 15 0.68 7.15 6.84
CA VAL A 15 1.71 6.28 7.37
C VAL A 15 3.02 7.04 7.27
N ALA A 16 3.56 7.47 8.42
CA ALA A 16 4.75 8.32 8.46
C ALA A 16 4.51 9.56 7.61
N ASP A 17 5.36 9.80 6.61
CA ASP A 17 5.19 10.96 5.73
C ASP A 17 4.40 10.63 4.47
N MET A 18 3.80 9.45 4.41
CA MET A 18 3.03 9.04 3.24
C MET A 18 1.56 9.29 3.47
N GLU A 19 0.94 9.92 2.50
CA GLU A 19 -0.49 10.21 2.53
C GLU A 19 -1.16 9.51 1.36
N ILE A 20 -2.20 8.73 1.66
CA ILE A 20 -2.95 8.01 0.64
C ILE A 20 -4.36 8.55 0.64
N ASP A 21 -4.73 9.24 -0.44
CA ASP A 21 -6.06 9.81 -0.59
C ASP A 21 -6.94 8.80 -1.32
N LEU A 22 -7.84 8.17 -0.59
CA LEU A 22 -8.65 7.10 -1.15
C LEU A 22 -9.70 7.60 -2.12
N LEU A 23 -10.19 8.80 -1.92
CA LEU A 23 -11.21 9.35 -2.81
C LEU A 23 -10.61 9.77 -4.14
N LYS A 24 -9.46 10.40 -4.11
CA LYS A 24 -8.80 10.84 -5.33
C LYS A 24 -7.83 9.82 -5.88
N ARG A 25 -7.58 8.75 -5.14
CA ARG A 25 -6.66 7.69 -5.51
C ARG A 25 -5.29 8.24 -5.82
N ARG A 26 -4.79 9.04 -4.90
CA ARG A 26 -3.48 9.68 -5.01
C ARG A 26 -2.62 9.32 -3.82
N VAL A 27 -1.33 9.24 -4.07
CA VAL A 27 -0.35 8.94 -3.04
C VAL A 27 0.71 10.01 -3.04
N ARG A 28 1.11 10.42 -1.86
CA ARG A 28 2.13 11.44 -1.73
C ARG A 28 3.07 11.08 -0.57
N ARG A 29 4.34 11.30 -0.79
CA ARG A 29 5.33 11.21 0.29
C ARG A 29 6.03 12.54 0.38
N GLY A 30 5.88 13.20 1.55
CA GLY A 30 6.37 14.55 1.68
C GLY A 30 5.71 15.42 0.63
N ASP A 31 6.53 16.07 -0.19
CA ASP A 31 6.03 16.94 -1.25
C ASP A 31 5.90 16.26 -2.59
N ASN A 32 6.22 14.97 -2.67
CA ASN A 32 6.24 14.26 -3.93
C ASN A 32 4.95 13.50 -4.18
N CYS A 33 4.31 13.77 -5.32
CA CYS A 33 3.16 12.99 -5.74
C CYS A 33 3.66 11.76 -6.47
N ILE A 34 3.06 10.62 -6.14
CA ILE A 34 3.48 9.34 -6.69
C ILE A 34 2.34 8.77 -7.51
N GLU A 35 2.63 8.44 -8.77
CA GLU A 35 1.62 7.86 -9.64
C GLU A 35 1.71 6.34 -9.59
N LEU A 36 0.58 5.72 -9.35
CA LEU A 36 0.48 4.28 -9.28
C LEU A 36 -0.56 3.78 -10.26
N THR A 37 -0.34 2.56 -10.76
CA THR A 37 -1.40 1.90 -11.51
C THR A 37 -2.52 1.53 -10.57
N ALA A 38 -3.68 1.16 -11.13
CA ALA A 38 -4.82 0.77 -10.31
C ALA A 38 -4.47 -0.40 -9.39
N GLN A 39 -3.72 -1.36 -9.90
CA GLN A 39 -3.36 -2.53 -9.10
C GLN A 39 -2.37 -2.16 -8.02
N GLU A 40 -1.41 -1.30 -8.34
CA GLU A 40 -0.44 -0.84 -7.34
C GLU A 40 -1.13 -0.06 -6.24
N PHE A 41 -2.09 0.78 -6.62
CA PHE A 41 -2.84 1.53 -5.62
C PHE A 41 -3.65 0.60 -4.72
N ALA A 42 -4.32 -0.39 -5.31
CA ALA A 42 -5.10 -1.33 -4.52
C ALA A 42 -4.21 -2.09 -3.54
N LEU A 43 -3.03 -2.48 -3.98
CA LEU A 43 -2.09 -3.19 -3.11
C LEU A 43 -1.63 -2.30 -1.96
N LEU A 44 -1.28 -1.06 -2.28
CA LEU A 44 -0.85 -0.13 -1.24
C LEU A 44 -1.98 0.15 -0.25
N GLN A 45 -3.19 0.34 -0.75
CA GLN A 45 -4.34 0.56 0.10
C GLN A 45 -4.57 -0.60 1.06
N LEU A 46 -4.48 -1.82 0.54
CA LEU A 46 -4.66 -3.00 1.40
C LEU A 46 -3.63 -3.03 2.51
N LEU A 47 -2.36 -2.80 2.17
CA LEU A 47 -1.30 -2.80 3.16
C LEU A 47 -1.51 -1.69 4.19
N ALA A 48 -1.91 -0.51 3.74
CA ALA A 48 -2.04 0.64 4.64
C ALA A 48 -3.25 0.51 5.56
N GLU A 49 -4.34 -0.07 5.06
CA GLU A 49 -5.51 -0.29 5.90
C GLU A 49 -5.23 -1.28 7.01
N ARG A 50 -4.22 -2.11 6.83
CA ARG A 50 -3.80 -3.09 7.81
C ARG A 50 -2.38 -2.81 8.28
N GLU A 51 -2.10 -1.54 8.45
CA GLU A 51 -0.77 -1.12 8.89
C GLU A 51 -0.33 -1.89 10.12
N GLY A 52 0.90 -2.39 10.09
CA GLY A 52 1.44 -3.14 11.22
C GLY A 52 1.13 -4.63 11.21
N GLU A 53 0.26 -5.08 10.29
CA GLU A 53 -0.07 -6.49 10.20
C GLU A 53 0.71 -7.13 9.07
N VAL A 54 1.23 -8.32 9.31
CA VAL A 54 1.91 -9.07 8.26
C VAL A 54 0.85 -9.79 7.43
N LEU A 55 0.82 -9.46 6.13
CA LEU A 55 -0.13 -10.06 5.22
C LEU A 55 0.58 -11.13 4.40
N THR A 56 0.00 -12.33 4.37
CA THR A 56 0.59 -13.41 3.60
C THR A 56 0.36 -13.16 2.11
N ARG A 57 1.21 -13.77 1.29
CA ARG A 57 1.05 -13.65 -0.16
C ARG A 57 -0.30 -14.19 -0.60
N THR A 58 -0.72 -15.30 -0.01
CA THR A 58 -2.00 -15.90 -0.36
C THR A 58 -3.15 -14.94 -0.05
N PHE A 59 -3.10 -14.29 1.11
CA PHE A 59 -4.14 -13.33 1.46
C PHE A 59 -4.16 -12.17 0.48
N ILE A 60 -2.98 -11.65 0.14
CA ILE A 60 -2.88 -10.52 -0.78
C ILE A 60 -3.47 -10.89 -2.13
N ILE A 61 -3.16 -12.09 -2.64
CA ILE A 61 -3.70 -12.52 -3.91
C ILE A 61 -5.21 -12.58 -3.86
N SER A 62 -5.76 -13.09 -2.77
CA SER A 62 -7.21 -13.23 -2.66
C SER A 62 -7.92 -11.88 -2.65
N GLN A 63 -7.23 -10.82 -2.22
CA GLN A 63 -7.84 -9.50 -2.11
C GLN A 63 -7.65 -8.65 -3.36
N ILE A 64 -6.54 -8.84 -4.06
CA ILE A 64 -6.14 -7.94 -5.16
C ILE A 64 -6.37 -8.58 -6.51
N TRP A 65 -6.15 -9.88 -6.64
CA TRP A 65 -6.31 -10.58 -7.90
C TRP A 65 -7.61 -11.35 -7.94
N ASP A 66 -8.05 -11.63 -9.16
CA ASP A 66 -9.26 -12.42 -9.38
C ASP A 66 -9.07 -13.80 -8.74
N MET A 67 -10.09 -14.28 -8.05
CA MET A 67 -10.03 -15.60 -7.43
C MET A 67 -9.85 -16.72 -8.42
N ASN A 68 -10.24 -16.48 -9.65
CA ASN A 68 -10.04 -17.47 -10.71
C ASN A 68 -8.66 -17.39 -11.33
N PHE A 69 -7.87 -16.44 -10.88
CA PHE A 69 -6.55 -16.23 -11.43
C PHE A 69 -5.63 -17.32 -10.90
N ASP A 70 -5.20 -18.20 -11.79
CA ASP A 70 -4.38 -19.33 -11.40
C ASP A 70 -2.91 -18.94 -11.53
N SER A 71 -2.43 -18.20 -10.57
CA SER A 71 -1.03 -17.78 -10.59
C SER A 71 -0.38 -18.17 -9.28
N ASP A 72 0.91 -18.27 -9.31
CA ASP A 72 1.62 -18.52 -8.07
C ASP A 72 1.86 -17.19 -7.37
N THR A 73 2.44 -17.28 -6.18
CA THR A 73 2.63 -16.10 -5.35
C THR A 73 3.71 -15.16 -5.85
N ASN A 74 4.41 -15.53 -6.92
CA ASN A 74 5.43 -14.64 -7.48
C ASN A 74 4.84 -13.34 -8.02
N VAL A 75 3.54 -13.34 -8.39
CA VAL A 75 2.92 -12.11 -8.86
C VAL A 75 2.89 -11.08 -7.75
N VAL A 76 2.72 -11.51 -6.50
CA VAL A 76 2.74 -10.61 -5.36
C VAL A 76 4.14 -10.01 -5.21
N ASP A 77 5.16 -10.85 -5.27
CA ASP A 77 6.53 -10.36 -5.11
C ASP A 77 6.87 -9.33 -6.18
N ALA A 78 6.48 -9.59 -7.41
CA ALA A 78 6.76 -8.64 -8.50
C ALA A 78 6.00 -7.34 -8.29
N ALA A 79 4.73 -7.42 -7.85
CA ALA A 79 3.93 -6.23 -7.62
C ALA A 79 4.52 -5.41 -6.47
N ILE A 80 4.97 -6.08 -5.41
CA ILE A 80 5.59 -5.40 -4.27
C ILE A 80 6.87 -4.69 -4.73
N MET A 81 7.67 -5.34 -5.56
CA MET A 81 8.89 -4.71 -6.05
C MET A 81 8.59 -3.43 -6.84
N ARG A 82 7.57 -3.49 -7.69
CA ARG A 82 7.18 -2.30 -8.47
C ARG A 82 6.66 -1.21 -7.56
N LEU A 83 5.88 -1.59 -6.56
CA LEU A 83 5.33 -0.61 -5.63
C LEU A 83 6.45 0.04 -4.82
N ARG A 84 7.38 -0.78 -4.31
CA ARG A 84 8.51 -0.24 -3.55
C ARG A 84 9.36 0.71 -4.38
N ALA A 85 9.52 0.41 -5.66
CA ALA A 85 10.31 1.27 -6.53
C ALA A 85 9.72 2.67 -6.58
N LYS A 86 8.41 2.78 -6.43
CA LYS A 86 7.74 4.07 -6.53
C LYS A 86 7.58 4.76 -5.18
N VAL A 87 7.30 4.01 -4.12
CA VAL A 87 6.97 4.65 -2.85
C VAL A 87 8.08 4.58 -1.82
N ASP A 88 9.06 3.69 -1.98
CA ASP A 88 10.08 3.46 -0.95
C ASP A 88 11.49 3.73 -1.38
N ASN A 89 11.88 3.27 -2.58
CA ASN A 89 13.30 3.22 -2.93
C ASN A 89 13.98 4.58 -2.99
N SER A 90 13.24 5.62 -3.30
CA SER A 90 13.79 6.97 -3.38
C SER A 90 13.81 7.69 -2.04
N TYR A 91 13.37 7.03 -0.98
CA TYR A 91 13.21 7.66 0.32
C TYR A 91 14.06 6.94 1.36
N ASP A 92 14.51 7.69 2.35
CA ASP A 92 15.34 7.11 3.40
C ASP A 92 14.55 6.16 4.28
N LYS A 93 13.33 6.53 4.62
CA LYS A 93 12.48 5.69 5.47
C LYS A 93 11.71 4.73 4.61
N LYS A 94 11.95 3.44 4.82
CA LYS A 94 11.23 2.41 4.09
C LYS A 94 10.01 2.00 4.88
N LEU A 95 8.88 1.90 4.21
CA LEU A 95 7.61 1.58 4.86
C LEU A 95 7.14 0.17 4.58
N ILE A 96 7.45 -0.38 3.41
CA ILE A 96 7.03 -1.74 3.06
C ILE A 96 8.16 -2.69 3.35
N HIS A 97 7.90 -3.65 4.23
CA HIS A 97 8.93 -4.58 4.70
C HIS A 97 8.58 -6.01 4.34
N THR A 98 9.60 -6.77 4.02
CA THR A 98 9.43 -8.20 3.76
C THR A 98 9.68 -8.97 5.05
N ILE A 99 8.73 -9.82 5.42
CA ILE A 99 8.91 -10.69 6.57
C ILE A 99 9.15 -12.08 6.00
N ARG A 100 10.36 -12.56 6.16
CA ARG A 100 10.79 -13.79 5.51
C ARG A 100 9.92 -14.95 5.93
N GLY A 101 9.45 -15.70 4.94
CA GLY A 101 8.63 -16.86 5.19
C GLY A 101 7.20 -16.55 5.57
N MET A 102 6.82 -15.28 5.68
CA MET A 102 5.48 -14.93 6.12
C MET A 102 4.75 -14.03 5.14
N GLY A 103 5.37 -12.94 4.68
CA GLY A 103 4.69 -12.04 3.77
C GLY A 103 5.24 -10.64 3.84
N TYR A 104 4.33 -9.67 3.81
CA TYR A 104 4.71 -8.27 3.76
C TYR A 104 3.92 -7.47 4.77
N VAL A 105 4.53 -6.39 5.26
CA VAL A 105 3.87 -5.50 6.20
C VAL A 105 4.25 -4.08 5.85
N LEU A 106 3.29 -3.17 6.02
CA LEU A 106 3.54 -1.74 5.85
C LEU A 106 3.48 -1.10 7.22
N GLU A 107 4.59 -0.50 7.63
CA GLU A 107 4.66 0.14 8.94
C GLU A 107 5.87 1.06 9.01
N ASP A 108 5.78 2.02 9.90
CA ASP A 108 6.85 2.95 10.17
C ASP A 108 7.77 2.33 11.23
N ARG A 109 8.98 2.01 10.84
CA ARG A 109 9.97 1.44 11.75
C ARG A 109 11.05 2.46 12.03
N SER A 110 10.65 3.56 12.57
CA SER A 110 11.63 4.62 12.90
C SER A 110 12.38 4.35 14.18
#